data_32674f4bbe97d90b7b7b2dd32eb1c9f7
#
_entry.id   32674f4bbe97d90b7b7b2dd32eb1c9f7
#
_cell.length_a   1.000
_cell.length_b   1.000
_cell.length_c   1.000
_cell.angle_alpha   90.00
_cell.angle_beta   90.00
_cell.angle_gamma   90.00
#
_symmetry.space_group_name_H-M   'P 1'
#
loop_
_entity.id
_entity.type
_entity.pdbx_description
1 polymer ?
#
loop_
_entity_poly.entity_id
_entity_poly.type
_entity_poly.pdbx_seq_one_letter_code
_entity_poly.pdbx_strand_id
1 'polypeptide(L)'
;MSTSTLKKVALYTLGAFSGVALSLSVQSFAAEKDKKDNETLPVQSIRNMAEVYGQIKANYYQDKSDADLFEGAMKGMVSDLDPHSEYMDKKGYADMKESTSGEFGGLGMEIGQEDGFIKVIAPIEDTPAERAGVKSGDFIAKIDNVSTRGLTTSEAVKKMRGKPGTKITLTLSRKNVDKPIVVNLTRAIIKVKSVRHHLLEPNYGYIRVSQFQERTVAGINEAAKALIKANKGAPLKGIILDLRDDPGGLLDGAVGVSAAFLPADAKVVSTKGRDGKEGMVLKARPEDYIRTSGRDPLADLPAELKTIPMTVLINSGSASASEIVAGALQDHKRAVVVGTQSFGKGSVQTLIPLSNGSAVKLTTALYYTPNDRSIQAQGIVPDVEVKDKDRAFESREADLAGHIGNPLGGEDVNSSNEISTPDSNE
;
A
#
# COMPACT_ATOMS: atom_id res chain seq x y z
N MET A 1 73.97 0.48 30.25
CA MET A 1 72.88 0.30 29.27
C MET A 1 73.30 0.94 27.96
N SER A 2 73.22 0.20 26.86
CA SER A 2 73.64 0.69 25.55
C SER A 2 72.68 1.76 25.03
N THR A 3 73.19 2.75 24.33
CA THR A 3 72.40 3.84 23.71
C THR A 3 71.26 3.35 22.80
N SER A 4 71.38 2.12 22.32
CA SER A 4 70.31 1.42 21.53
C SER A 4 69.12 1.01 22.36
N THR A 5 69.31 0.60 23.62
CA THR A 5 68.25 0.17 24.54
C THR A 5 67.43 1.38 25.06
N LEU A 6 68.10 2.51 25.30
CA LEU A 6 67.42 3.75 25.72
C LEU A 6 66.52 4.30 24.58
N LYS A 7 66.99 4.24 23.30
CA LYS A 7 66.18 4.69 22.15
C LYS A 7 64.92 3.81 21.93
N LYS A 8 65.03 2.48 22.16
CA LYS A 8 63.89 1.58 22.05
C LYS A 8 62.88 1.80 23.17
N VAL A 9 63.32 2.00 24.42
CA VAL A 9 62.41 2.31 25.54
C VAL A 9 61.73 3.66 25.34
N ALA A 10 62.42 4.69 24.89
CA ALA A 10 61.82 5.99 24.58
C ALA A 10 60.80 5.91 23.43
N LEU A 11 61.00 5.05 22.42
CA LEU A 11 60.08 4.85 21.30
C LEU A 11 58.80 4.14 21.75
N TYR A 12 58.91 3.13 22.63
CA TYR A 12 57.76 2.41 23.20
C TYR A 12 56.95 3.27 24.17
N THR A 13 57.58 4.09 25.01
CA THR A 13 56.91 5.03 25.89
C THR A 13 56.19 6.15 25.11
N LEU A 14 56.82 6.67 24.05
CA LEU A 14 56.17 7.67 23.19
C LEU A 14 54.99 7.06 22.43
N GLY A 15 55.08 5.83 21.94
CA GLY A 15 53.98 5.11 21.29
C GLY A 15 52.83 4.81 22.25
N ALA A 16 53.08 4.42 23.49
CA ALA A 16 52.07 4.18 24.51
C ALA A 16 51.36 5.48 24.91
N PHE A 17 52.07 6.59 25.10
CA PHE A 17 51.48 7.90 25.39
C PHE A 17 50.63 8.43 24.23
N SER A 18 51.08 8.24 22.97
CA SER A 18 50.29 8.63 21.79
C SER A 18 49.04 7.79 21.60
N GLY A 19 49.09 6.48 21.91
CA GLY A 19 47.96 5.58 21.85
C GLY A 19 46.91 5.92 22.91
N VAL A 20 47.31 6.23 24.13
CA VAL A 20 46.40 6.65 25.20
C VAL A 20 45.81 8.04 24.92
N ALA A 21 46.60 8.99 24.39
CA ALA A 21 46.10 10.31 24.01
C ALA A 21 45.13 10.22 22.82
N LEU A 22 45.37 9.34 21.84
CA LEU A 22 44.42 9.11 20.74
C LEU A 22 43.10 8.45 21.24
N SER A 23 43.22 7.46 22.14
CA SER A 23 42.04 6.81 22.68
C SER A 23 41.18 7.74 23.56
N LEU A 24 41.82 8.63 24.32
CA LEU A 24 41.15 9.66 25.13
C LEU A 24 40.53 10.76 24.24
N SER A 25 41.19 11.15 23.16
CA SER A 25 40.63 12.13 22.22
C SER A 25 39.47 11.57 21.42
N VAL A 26 39.49 10.29 21.02
CA VAL A 26 38.35 9.60 20.38
C VAL A 26 37.18 9.47 21.35
N GLN A 27 37.43 9.18 22.63
CA GLN A 27 36.38 9.16 23.65
C GLN A 27 35.82 10.54 23.95
N SER A 28 36.65 11.60 23.93
CA SER A 28 36.20 12.98 24.11
C SER A 28 35.38 13.49 22.90
N PHE A 29 35.77 13.14 21.69
CA PHE A 29 34.99 13.45 20.48
C PHE A 29 33.69 12.67 20.41
N ALA A 30 33.65 11.44 20.91
CA ALA A 30 32.40 10.67 21.03
C ALA A 30 31.49 11.29 22.13
N ALA A 31 32.06 11.75 23.25
CA ALA A 31 31.30 12.33 24.37
C ALA A 31 30.74 13.74 24.11
N GLU A 32 31.31 14.48 23.13
CA GLU A 32 30.85 15.84 22.81
C GLU A 32 29.77 15.87 21.72
N LYS A 33 29.60 14.74 20.97
CA LYS A 33 28.56 14.58 19.94
C LYS A 33 27.23 14.06 20.50
N ASP A 34 27.20 13.59 21.76
CA ASP A 34 26.07 12.91 22.39
C ASP A 34 25.39 13.71 23.51
N LYS A 35 25.27 15.03 23.36
CA LYS A 35 24.41 15.85 24.24
C LYS A 35 23.06 16.22 23.61
N LYS A 36 22.60 15.45 22.62
CA LYS A 36 21.20 15.41 22.19
C LYS A 36 20.79 13.94 22.07
N ASP A 37 19.85 13.53 22.91
CA ASP A 37 19.17 12.26 22.91
C ASP A 37 20.06 11.03 23.23
N ASN A 38 20.59 10.99 24.45
CA ASN A 38 20.99 9.73 25.08
C ASN A 38 19.69 8.96 25.50
N GLU A 39 18.94 8.44 24.54
CA GLU A 39 18.08 7.29 24.80
C GLU A 39 19.02 6.09 25.02
N THR A 40 19.43 5.87 26.26
CA THR A 40 20.14 4.66 26.64
C THR A 40 19.23 3.49 26.32
N LEU A 41 19.75 2.50 25.55
CA LEU A 41 19.03 1.26 25.29
C LEU A 41 18.35 0.78 26.58
N PRO A 42 17.08 0.40 26.56
CA PRO A 42 16.34 -0.02 27.75
C PRO A 42 16.80 -1.42 28.19
N VAL A 43 18.01 -1.48 28.76
CA VAL A 43 18.72 -2.73 29.11
C VAL A 43 17.85 -3.66 29.97
N GLN A 44 17.08 -3.08 30.90
CA GLN A 44 16.20 -3.90 31.75
C GLN A 44 15.06 -4.54 30.94
N SER A 45 14.46 -3.80 30.00
CA SER A 45 13.41 -4.33 29.12
C SER A 45 13.95 -5.43 28.20
N ILE A 46 15.17 -5.25 27.69
CA ILE A 46 15.85 -6.28 26.88
C ILE A 46 16.13 -7.53 27.71
N ARG A 47 16.56 -7.40 28.96
CA ARG A 47 16.74 -8.54 29.89
C ARG A 47 15.42 -9.26 30.13
N ASN A 48 14.35 -8.54 30.42
CA ASN A 48 13.03 -9.13 30.66
C ASN A 48 12.55 -9.89 29.39
N MET A 49 12.78 -9.33 28.19
CA MET A 49 12.46 -10.01 26.93
C MET A 49 13.28 -11.30 26.77
N ALA A 50 14.57 -11.29 27.10
CA ALA A 50 15.41 -12.48 27.06
C ALA A 50 14.97 -13.54 28.09
N GLU A 51 14.52 -13.12 29.27
CA GLU A 51 13.97 -14.02 30.30
C GLU A 51 12.68 -14.69 29.80
N VAL A 52 11.72 -13.90 29.23
CA VAL A 52 10.48 -14.43 28.61
C VAL A 52 10.81 -15.44 27.52
N TYR A 53 11.76 -15.12 26.64
CA TYR A 53 12.23 -16.05 25.60
C TYR A 53 12.75 -17.35 26.23
N GLY A 54 13.60 -17.27 27.27
CA GLY A 54 14.13 -18.43 27.97
C GLY A 54 13.04 -19.29 28.59
N GLN A 55 12.01 -18.67 29.21
CA GLN A 55 10.87 -19.39 29.80
C GLN A 55 10.05 -20.12 28.73
N ILE A 56 9.82 -19.49 27.56
CA ILE A 56 9.12 -20.14 26.44
C ILE A 56 9.91 -21.35 25.95
N LYS A 57 11.22 -21.20 25.72
CA LYS A 57 12.08 -22.31 25.26
C LYS A 57 12.12 -23.48 26.26
N ALA A 58 12.09 -23.19 27.57
CA ALA A 58 12.18 -24.21 28.59
C ALA A 58 10.83 -24.92 28.87
N ASN A 59 9.71 -24.21 28.77
CA ASN A 59 8.46 -24.66 29.38
C ASN A 59 7.27 -24.76 28.41
N TYR A 60 7.37 -24.16 27.20
CA TYR A 60 6.24 -24.20 26.30
C TYR A 60 6.00 -25.64 25.77
N TYR A 61 4.74 -26.04 25.68
CA TYR A 61 4.33 -27.41 25.36
C TYR A 61 4.85 -27.90 24.00
N GLN A 62 5.04 -27.03 23.01
CA GLN A 62 5.54 -27.37 21.68
C GLN A 62 6.88 -26.67 21.43
N ASP A 63 7.78 -27.36 20.73
CA ASP A 63 8.99 -26.72 20.23
C ASP A 63 8.66 -25.59 19.27
N LYS A 64 9.21 -24.41 19.53
CA LYS A 64 9.17 -23.25 18.65
C LYS A 64 10.57 -22.88 18.23
N SER A 65 10.74 -22.58 16.95
CA SER A 65 12.03 -22.10 16.45
C SER A 65 12.34 -20.70 17.00
N ASP A 66 13.61 -20.38 17.16
CA ASP A 66 14.05 -19.05 17.58
C ASP A 66 13.60 -18.00 16.58
N ALA A 67 13.66 -18.33 15.26
CA ALA A 67 13.19 -17.45 14.20
C ALA A 67 11.71 -17.09 14.34
N ASP A 68 10.84 -18.07 14.65
CA ASP A 68 9.40 -17.82 14.84
C ASP A 68 9.13 -16.93 16.05
N LEU A 69 9.87 -17.16 17.16
CA LEU A 69 9.70 -16.38 18.39
C LEU A 69 10.14 -14.92 18.19
N PHE A 70 11.30 -14.69 17.56
CA PHE A 70 11.77 -13.33 17.27
C PHE A 70 10.91 -12.62 16.22
N GLU A 71 10.44 -13.34 15.19
CA GLU A 71 9.52 -12.79 14.22
C GLU A 71 8.19 -12.39 14.87
N GLY A 72 7.65 -13.25 15.75
CA GLY A 72 6.46 -12.95 16.54
C GLY A 72 6.62 -11.72 17.43
N ALA A 73 7.78 -11.57 18.09
CA ALA A 73 8.10 -10.41 18.92
C ALA A 73 8.17 -9.11 18.08
N MET A 74 8.83 -9.14 16.92
CA MET A 74 8.89 -7.99 16.01
C MET A 74 7.51 -7.61 15.47
N LYS A 75 6.68 -8.60 15.10
CA LYS A 75 5.29 -8.37 14.68
C LYS A 75 4.48 -7.70 15.79
N GLY A 76 4.52 -8.25 17.02
CA GLY A 76 3.81 -7.68 18.15
C GLY A 76 4.22 -6.25 18.46
N MET A 77 5.53 -5.97 18.49
CA MET A 77 6.07 -4.64 18.76
C MET A 77 5.58 -3.58 17.78
N VAL A 78 5.43 -3.93 16.49
CA VAL A 78 5.01 -2.97 15.46
C VAL A 78 3.49 -2.87 15.38
N SER A 79 2.76 -3.97 15.51
CA SER A 79 1.29 -3.99 15.43
C SER A 79 0.60 -3.31 16.62
N ASP A 80 1.31 -3.09 17.73
CA ASP A 80 0.80 -2.38 18.91
C ASP A 80 0.84 -0.85 18.76
N LEU A 81 1.44 -0.32 17.70
CA LEU A 81 1.56 1.11 17.48
C LEU A 81 0.29 1.73 16.90
N ASP A 82 -0.24 1.15 15.84
CA ASP A 82 -1.43 1.59 15.12
C ASP A 82 -1.89 0.50 14.13
N PRO A 83 -3.14 0.56 13.59
CA PRO A 83 -3.67 -0.48 12.69
C PRO A 83 -2.94 -0.62 11.35
N HIS A 84 -2.08 0.33 10.99
CA HIS A 84 -1.43 0.40 9.68
C HIS A 84 0.05 0.10 9.72
N SER A 85 0.67 0.19 10.91
CA SER A 85 2.07 -0.19 11.12
C SER A 85 2.19 -1.72 11.16
N GLU A 86 3.18 -2.25 10.43
CA GLU A 86 3.31 -3.69 10.24
C GLU A 86 4.77 -4.11 10.04
N TYR A 87 5.18 -5.19 10.71
CA TYR A 87 6.40 -5.91 10.34
C TYR A 87 6.08 -6.91 9.22
N MET A 88 6.73 -6.74 8.10
CA MET A 88 6.60 -7.62 6.94
C MET A 88 7.79 -8.58 6.88
N ASP A 89 7.54 -9.88 6.88
CA ASP A 89 8.56 -10.87 6.53
C ASP A 89 8.99 -10.71 5.05
N LYS A 90 9.98 -11.48 4.63
CA LYS A 90 10.48 -11.40 3.23
C LYS A 90 9.37 -11.58 2.20
N LYS A 91 8.44 -12.49 2.49
CA LYS A 91 7.34 -12.80 1.59
C LYS A 91 6.32 -11.66 1.57
N GLY A 92 5.86 -11.19 2.73
CA GLY A 92 4.93 -10.05 2.84
C GLY A 92 5.47 -8.80 2.16
N TYR A 93 6.77 -8.54 2.31
CA TYR A 93 7.42 -7.41 1.63
C TYR A 93 7.46 -7.58 0.11
N ALA A 94 7.72 -8.80 -0.39
CA ALA A 94 7.67 -9.10 -1.83
C ALA A 94 6.24 -8.98 -2.37
N ASP A 95 5.25 -9.54 -1.67
CA ASP A 95 3.83 -9.47 -2.04
C ASP A 95 3.32 -8.01 -2.10
N MET A 96 3.77 -7.16 -1.14
CA MET A 96 3.44 -5.73 -1.16
C MET A 96 4.06 -5.00 -2.37
N LYS A 97 5.32 -5.27 -2.70
CA LYS A 97 5.97 -4.69 -3.90
C LYS A 97 5.22 -5.11 -5.17
N GLU A 98 4.82 -6.37 -5.26
CA GLU A 98 4.04 -6.89 -6.39
C GLU A 98 2.69 -6.17 -6.50
N SER A 99 1.99 -5.96 -5.38
CA SER A 99 0.72 -5.24 -5.34
C SER A 99 0.85 -3.78 -5.78
N THR A 100 1.92 -3.09 -5.34
CA THR A 100 2.14 -1.67 -5.68
C THR A 100 2.61 -1.46 -7.12
N SER A 101 3.38 -2.39 -7.68
CA SER A 101 3.76 -2.34 -9.09
C SER A 101 2.57 -2.58 -10.02
N GLY A 102 1.55 -3.28 -9.57
CA GLY A 102 0.43 -3.74 -10.39
C GLY A 102 0.82 -4.84 -11.37
N GLU A 103 1.98 -5.47 -11.15
CA GLU A 103 2.51 -6.52 -12.00
C GLU A 103 2.86 -7.75 -11.13
N PHE A 104 2.42 -8.93 -11.53
CA PHE A 104 2.75 -10.16 -10.82
C PHE A 104 3.04 -11.31 -11.77
N GLY A 105 3.85 -12.24 -11.31
CA GLY A 105 4.14 -13.47 -12.04
C GLY A 105 2.99 -14.46 -11.92
N GLY A 106 2.31 -14.76 -13.03
CA GLY A 106 1.14 -15.63 -13.01
C GLY A 106 0.61 -16.02 -14.38
N LEU A 107 -0.65 -16.38 -14.42
CA LEU A 107 -1.32 -16.92 -15.61
C LEU A 107 -2.30 -15.94 -16.27
N GLY A 108 -2.80 -14.96 -15.50
CA GLY A 108 -3.73 -13.94 -15.98
C GLY A 108 -5.16 -14.44 -16.10
N MET A 109 -5.75 -14.81 -14.98
CA MET A 109 -7.17 -15.12 -14.88
C MET A 109 -7.70 -14.68 -13.52
N GLU A 110 -8.95 -14.27 -13.48
CA GLU A 110 -9.73 -14.06 -12.28
C GLU A 110 -10.38 -15.38 -11.89
N ILE A 111 -10.30 -15.75 -10.61
CA ILE A 111 -10.87 -16.98 -10.10
C ILE A 111 -11.74 -16.74 -8.89
N GLY A 112 -12.71 -17.61 -8.69
CA GLY A 112 -13.57 -17.68 -7.52
C GLY A 112 -13.69 -19.12 -7.03
N GLN A 113 -14.59 -19.31 -6.07
CA GLN A 113 -14.94 -20.63 -5.57
C GLN A 113 -16.44 -20.87 -5.77
N GLU A 114 -16.80 -22.06 -6.26
CA GLU A 114 -18.19 -22.52 -6.43
C GLU A 114 -18.24 -23.99 -6.08
N ASP A 115 -19.11 -24.38 -5.16
CA ASP A 115 -19.34 -25.75 -4.69
C ASP A 115 -18.05 -26.50 -4.26
N GLY A 116 -17.12 -25.76 -3.62
CA GLY A 116 -15.84 -26.31 -3.15
C GLY A 116 -14.80 -26.54 -4.26
N PHE A 117 -15.04 -26.02 -5.46
CA PHE A 117 -14.11 -26.05 -6.59
C PHE A 117 -13.64 -24.65 -6.97
N ILE A 118 -12.45 -24.56 -7.52
CA ILE A 118 -11.91 -23.31 -8.07
C ILE A 118 -12.48 -23.09 -9.47
N LYS A 119 -13.20 -21.99 -9.67
CA LYS A 119 -13.84 -21.62 -10.94
C LYS A 119 -13.15 -20.42 -11.55
N VAL A 120 -12.92 -20.45 -12.86
CA VAL A 120 -12.47 -19.30 -13.63
C VAL A 120 -13.66 -18.37 -13.83
N ILE A 121 -13.56 -17.16 -13.30
CA ILE A 121 -14.54 -16.09 -13.54
C ILE A 121 -14.30 -15.53 -14.94
N ALA A 122 -13.07 -15.10 -15.23
CA ALA A 122 -12.67 -14.64 -16.55
C ALA A 122 -11.15 -14.77 -16.77
N PRO A 123 -10.67 -15.18 -17.95
CA PRO A 123 -9.29 -14.93 -18.35
C PRO A 123 -9.09 -13.45 -18.63
N ILE A 124 -7.88 -12.94 -18.36
CA ILE A 124 -7.47 -11.57 -18.67
C ILE A 124 -6.91 -11.54 -20.09
N GLU A 125 -7.31 -10.54 -20.86
CA GLU A 125 -6.86 -10.33 -22.24
C GLU A 125 -5.33 -10.24 -22.34
N ASP A 126 -4.77 -10.77 -23.41
CA ASP A 126 -3.32 -10.81 -23.67
C ASP A 126 -2.47 -11.57 -22.65
N THR A 127 -3.05 -12.52 -21.93
CA THR A 127 -2.35 -13.30 -20.92
C THR A 127 -2.13 -14.77 -21.33
N PRO A 128 -1.25 -15.51 -20.62
CA PRO A 128 -1.07 -16.94 -20.88
C PRO A 128 -2.37 -17.75 -20.80
N ALA A 129 -3.25 -17.43 -19.86
CA ALA A 129 -4.51 -18.17 -19.68
C ALA A 129 -5.42 -18.00 -20.89
N GLU A 130 -5.62 -16.78 -21.39
CA GLU A 130 -6.44 -16.53 -22.57
C GLU A 130 -5.86 -17.18 -23.81
N ARG A 131 -4.55 -17.00 -24.05
CA ARG A 131 -3.87 -17.61 -25.22
C ARG A 131 -3.93 -19.13 -25.22
N ALA A 132 -3.99 -19.75 -24.04
CA ALA A 132 -4.14 -21.21 -23.90
C ALA A 132 -5.60 -21.68 -24.04
N GLY A 133 -6.56 -20.77 -24.25
CA GLY A 133 -7.97 -21.09 -24.45
C GLY A 133 -8.73 -21.41 -23.17
N VAL A 134 -8.26 -20.93 -22.03
CA VAL A 134 -9.03 -20.93 -20.77
C VAL A 134 -10.25 -20.03 -20.95
N LYS A 135 -11.42 -20.45 -20.47
CA LYS A 135 -12.69 -19.72 -20.63
C LYS A 135 -13.35 -19.46 -19.29
N SER A 136 -14.18 -18.42 -19.28
CA SER A 136 -15.09 -18.17 -18.15
C SER A 136 -15.98 -19.40 -17.93
N GLY A 137 -16.17 -19.79 -16.67
CA GLY A 137 -16.93 -20.95 -16.26
C GLY A 137 -16.14 -22.26 -16.23
N ASP A 138 -14.86 -22.30 -16.63
CA ASP A 138 -14.02 -23.47 -16.45
C ASP A 138 -13.77 -23.72 -14.96
N PHE A 139 -13.83 -24.99 -14.53
CA PHE A 139 -13.36 -25.40 -13.22
C PHE A 139 -11.92 -25.90 -13.31
N ILE A 140 -11.06 -25.42 -12.45
CA ILE A 140 -9.67 -25.90 -12.34
C ILE A 140 -9.69 -27.13 -11.44
N ALA A 141 -9.60 -28.31 -12.03
CA ALA A 141 -9.63 -29.58 -11.29
C ALA A 141 -8.28 -29.92 -10.67
N LYS A 142 -7.16 -29.59 -11.37
CA LYS A 142 -5.79 -29.80 -10.87
C LYS A 142 -4.89 -28.63 -11.26
N ILE A 143 -3.93 -28.36 -10.38
CA ILE A 143 -2.77 -27.50 -10.63
C ILE A 143 -1.53 -28.39 -10.54
N ASP A 144 -0.79 -28.51 -11.62
CA ASP A 144 0.18 -29.58 -11.86
C ASP A 144 -0.50 -30.93 -11.63
N ASN A 145 -0.04 -31.78 -10.74
CA ASN A 145 -0.70 -33.04 -10.43
C ASN A 145 -1.52 -33.01 -9.14
N VAL A 146 -1.71 -31.83 -8.53
CA VAL A 146 -2.40 -31.65 -7.24
C VAL A 146 -3.85 -31.26 -7.47
N SER A 147 -4.80 -32.00 -6.87
CA SER A 147 -6.23 -31.63 -6.88
C SER A 147 -6.47 -30.28 -6.22
N THR A 148 -7.39 -29.50 -6.80
CA THR A 148 -7.83 -28.22 -6.23
C THR A 148 -9.06 -28.36 -5.34
N ARG A 149 -9.65 -29.54 -5.25
CA ARG A 149 -10.84 -29.77 -4.43
C ARG A 149 -10.54 -29.49 -2.97
N GLY A 150 -11.32 -28.59 -2.37
CA GLY A 150 -11.15 -28.18 -0.98
C GLY A 150 -10.08 -27.09 -0.73
N LEU A 151 -9.37 -26.64 -1.77
CA LEU A 151 -8.50 -25.49 -1.65
C LEU A 151 -9.32 -24.20 -1.56
N THR A 152 -8.84 -23.26 -0.74
CA THR A 152 -9.32 -21.89 -0.79
C THR A 152 -8.82 -21.20 -2.07
N THR A 153 -9.49 -20.12 -2.48
CA THR A 153 -9.04 -19.29 -3.61
C THR A 153 -7.60 -18.78 -3.40
N SER A 154 -7.25 -18.40 -2.18
CA SER A 154 -5.89 -17.94 -1.84
C SER A 154 -4.83 -19.01 -2.03
N GLU A 155 -5.10 -20.24 -1.62
CA GLU A 155 -4.18 -21.37 -1.82
C GLU A 155 -4.00 -21.72 -3.30
N ALA A 156 -5.09 -21.68 -4.07
CA ALA A 156 -5.03 -21.88 -5.52
C ALA A 156 -4.21 -20.78 -6.21
N VAL A 157 -4.44 -19.51 -5.87
CA VAL A 157 -3.64 -18.36 -6.34
C VAL A 157 -2.17 -18.57 -6.03
N LYS A 158 -1.84 -18.93 -4.78
CA LYS A 158 -0.45 -19.17 -4.36
C LYS A 158 0.25 -20.24 -5.19
N LYS A 159 -0.47 -21.31 -5.58
CA LYS A 159 0.06 -22.37 -6.45
C LYS A 159 0.20 -21.91 -7.91
N MET A 160 -0.73 -21.10 -8.41
CA MET A 160 -0.71 -20.59 -9.80
C MET A 160 0.28 -19.45 -10.02
N ARG A 161 0.54 -18.60 -9.02
CA ARG A 161 1.58 -17.58 -9.06
C ARG A 161 2.97 -18.22 -9.09
N GLY A 162 3.96 -17.45 -9.53
CA GLY A 162 5.36 -17.86 -9.52
C GLY A 162 6.20 -17.06 -10.50
N LYS A 163 7.49 -17.33 -10.50
CA LYS A 163 8.48 -16.60 -11.32
C LYS A 163 8.09 -16.66 -12.81
N PRO A 164 8.04 -15.51 -13.53
CA PRO A 164 7.83 -15.48 -14.97
C PRO A 164 8.82 -16.42 -15.69
N GLY A 165 8.36 -17.09 -16.75
CA GLY A 165 9.11 -18.08 -17.51
C GLY A 165 9.02 -19.50 -16.97
N THR A 166 8.49 -19.73 -15.76
CA THR A 166 8.28 -21.09 -15.21
C THR A 166 7.02 -21.73 -15.77
N LYS A 167 7.06 -23.03 -15.97
CA LYS A 167 5.95 -23.82 -16.51
C LYS A 167 4.99 -24.26 -15.41
N ILE A 168 3.73 -24.46 -15.76
CA ILE A 168 2.67 -25.00 -14.92
C ILE A 168 1.63 -25.69 -15.80
N THR A 169 1.01 -26.74 -15.31
CA THR A 169 -0.04 -27.46 -15.99
C THR A 169 -1.36 -27.30 -15.24
N LEU A 170 -2.41 -26.87 -15.92
CA LEU A 170 -3.77 -26.88 -15.38
C LEU A 170 -4.59 -27.99 -16.03
N THR A 171 -5.37 -28.71 -15.24
CA THR A 171 -6.41 -29.63 -15.73
C THR A 171 -7.74 -28.94 -15.49
N LEU A 172 -8.46 -28.63 -16.57
CA LEU A 172 -9.74 -27.94 -16.55
C LEU A 172 -10.89 -28.91 -16.79
N SER A 173 -12.00 -28.67 -16.12
CA SER A 173 -13.31 -29.28 -16.44
C SER A 173 -14.20 -28.16 -16.99
N ARG A 174 -14.81 -28.40 -18.15
CA ARG A 174 -15.66 -27.43 -18.85
C ARG A 174 -17.04 -28.01 -19.08
N LYS A 175 -18.07 -27.22 -18.86
CA LYS A 175 -19.46 -27.65 -19.12
C LYS A 175 -19.61 -28.10 -20.56
N ASN A 176 -20.29 -29.24 -20.78
CA ASN A 176 -20.51 -29.88 -22.07
C ASN A 176 -19.23 -30.40 -22.77
N VAL A 177 -18.16 -30.66 -22.03
CA VAL A 177 -16.95 -31.31 -22.53
C VAL A 177 -16.63 -32.48 -21.60
N ASP A 178 -16.78 -33.72 -22.09
CA ASP A 178 -16.66 -34.95 -21.29
C ASP A 178 -15.23 -35.24 -20.83
N LYS A 179 -14.23 -34.78 -21.59
CA LYS A 179 -12.82 -35.05 -21.28
C LYS A 179 -12.19 -33.83 -20.60
N PRO A 180 -11.38 -34.05 -19.55
CA PRO A 180 -10.60 -32.98 -18.96
C PRO A 180 -9.69 -32.30 -20.00
N ILE A 181 -9.63 -31.00 -19.98
CA ILE A 181 -8.77 -30.19 -20.85
C ILE A 181 -7.46 -29.90 -20.09
N VAL A 182 -6.36 -30.43 -20.62
CA VAL A 182 -5.03 -30.20 -20.04
C VAL A 182 -4.36 -29.06 -20.80
N VAL A 183 -4.04 -27.97 -20.09
CA VAL A 183 -3.35 -26.80 -20.64
C VAL A 183 -1.99 -26.62 -19.99
N ASN A 184 -0.96 -26.55 -20.81
CA ASN A 184 0.40 -26.26 -20.38
C ASN A 184 0.66 -24.76 -20.56
N LEU A 185 0.94 -24.09 -19.49
CA LEU A 185 1.08 -22.63 -19.42
C LEU A 185 2.51 -22.26 -19.00
N THR A 186 2.96 -21.11 -19.47
CA THR A 186 4.19 -20.49 -18.96
C THR A 186 3.78 -19.23 -18.23
N ARG A 187 4.17 -19.12 -16.95
CA ARG A 187 3.89 -17.90 -16.18
C ARG A 187 4.52 -16.70 -16.85
N ALA A 188 3.78 -15.61 -16.93
CA ALA A 188 4.23 -14.32 -17.47
C ALA A 188 4.02 -13.21 -16.44
N ILE A 189 4.58 -12.04 -16.71
CA ILE A 189 4.22 -10.83 -15.98
C ILE A 189 2.80 -10.47 -16.39
N ILE A 190 1.88 -10.51 -15.44
CA ILE A 190 0.48 -10.11 -15.61
C ILE A 190 0.34 -8.67 -15.13
N LYS A 191 -0.21 -7.81 -15.97
CA LYS A 191 -0.44 -6.40 -15.66
C LYS A 191 -1.90 -6.20 -15.31
N VAL A 192 -2.15 -5.73 -14.09
CA VAL A 192 -3.50 -5.40 -13.63
C VAL A 192 -3.82 -3.98 -14.06
N LYS A 193 -4.92 -3.81 -14.80
CA LYS A 193 -5.41 -2.49 -15.18
C LYS A 193 -6.13 -1.86 -13.98
N SER A 194 -5.48 -0.92 -13.31
CA SER A 194 -6.09 -0.15 -12.23
C SER A 194 -7.04 0.95 -12.72
N VAL A 195 -6.99 1.29 -13.99
CA VAL A 195 -7.85 2.29 -14.63
C VAL A 195 -8.72 1.63 -15.68
N ARG A 196 -10.04 1.82 -15.56
CA ARG A 196 -11.05 1.40 -16.56
C ARG A 196 -11.82 2.61 -17.01
N HIS A 197 -12.31 2.60 -18.25
CA HIS A 197 -13.03 3.74 -18.82
C HIS A 197 -14.05 3.28 -19.86
N HIS A 198 -15.11 4.07 -20.02
CA HIS A 198 -16.09 3.96 -21.12
C HIS A 198 -16.88 5.26 -21.23
N LEU A 199 -17.58 5.45 -22.35
CA LEU A 199 -18.59 6.50 -22.46
C LEU A 199 -19.89 6.01 -21.79
N LEU A 200 -20.46 6.81 -20.90
CA LEU A 200 -21.80 6.56 -20.34
C LEU A 200 -22.88 6.91 -21.35
N GLU A 201 -22.73 8.10 -21.93
CA GLU A 201 -23.56 8.66 -22.97
C GLU A 201 -22.70 9.42 -23.96
N PRO A 202 -23.19 9.80 -25.14
CA PRO A 202 -22.44 10.68 -26.01
C PRO A 202 -21.94 11.92 -25.28
N ASN A 203 -20.63 12.20 -25.37
CA ASN A 203 -19.92 13.30 -24.74
C ASN A 203 -19.69 13.21 -23.22
N TYR A 204 -20.08 12.12 -22.53
CA TYR A 204 -19.81 11.95 -21.10
C TYR A 204 -18.88 10.76 -20.84
N GLY A 205 -17.70 11.05 -20.31
CA GLY A 205 -16.69 10.05 -19.99
C GLY A 205 -16.81 9.52 -18.57
N TYR A 206 -16.57 8.23 -18.41
CA TYR A 206 -16.43 7.58 -17.10
C TYR A 206 -15.04 6.97 -16.98
N ILE A 207 -14.35 7.28 -15.90
CA ILE A 207 -13.04 6.73 -15.54
C ILE A 207 -13.15 6.18 -14.12
N ARG A 208 -12.86 4.89 -13.93
CA ARG A 208 -12.77 4.25 -12.64
C ARG A 208 -11.32 3.96 -12.30
N VAL A 209 -10.87 4.37 -11.12
CA VAL A 209 -9.62 3.95 -10.52
C VAL A 209 -9.94 2.98 -9.39
N SER A 210 -9.39 1.78 -9.44
CA SER A 210 -9.63 0.74 -8.43
C SER A 210 -8.49 0.58 -7.43
N GLN A 211 -7.31 1.15 -7.75
CA GLN A 211 -6.13 1.18 -6.88
C GLN A 211 -5.07 2.13 -7.48
N PHE A 212 -4.26 2.75 -6.62
CA PHE A 212 -3.15 3.60 -7.05
C PHE A 212 -1.85 2.79 -7.12
N GLN A 213 -1.48 2.40 -8.35
CA GLN A 213 -0.29 1.62 -8.70
C GLN A 213 0.66 2.45 -9.57
N GLU A 214 1.88 1.95 -9.83
CA GLU A 214 2.89 2.65 -10.65
C GLU A 214 2.38 3.08 -12.04
N ARG A 215 1.46 2.30 -12.63
CA ARG A 215 0.89 2.57 -13.95
C ARG A 215 -0.41 3.39 -13.94
N THR A 216 -0.94 3.74 -12.79
CA THR A 216 -2.26 4.40 -12.69
C THR A 216 -2.27 5.75 -13.39
N VAL A 217 -1.21 6.56 -13.23
CA VAL A 217 -1.11 7.89 -13.89
C VAL A 217 -1.10 7.75 -15.40
N ALA A 218 -0.31 6.83 -15.95
CA ALA A 218 -0.32 6.54 -17.39
C ALA A 218 -1.69 6.03 -17.87
N GLY A 219 -2.34 5.18 -17.04
CA GLY A 219 -3.69 4.69 -17.29
C GLY A 219 -4.75 5.79 -17.41
N ILE A 220 -4.64 6.88 -16.61
CA ILE A 220 -5.51 8.05 -16.74
C ILE A 220 -5.33 8.73 -18.10
N ASN A 221 -4.08 8.92 -18.54
CA ASN A 221 -3.80 9.53 -19.85
C ASN A 221 -4.31 8.65 -21.00
N GLU A 222 -4.09 7.32 -20.92
CA GLU A 222 -4.61 6.36 -21.88
C GLU A 222 -6.16 6.38 -21.92
N ALA A 223 -6.82 6.42 -20.75
CA ALA A 223 -8.27 6.50 -20.63
C ALA A 223 -8.83 7.78 -21.26
N ALA A 224 -8.20 8.93 -21.01
CA ALA A 224 -8.60 10.21 -21.59
C ALA A 224 -8.58 10.20 -23.12
N LYS A 225 -7.47 9.74 -23.69
CA LYS A 225 -7.33 9.63 -25.16
C LYS A 225 -8.33 8.65 -25.76
N ALA A 226 -8.55 7.52 -25.10
CA ALA A 226 -9.51 6.53 -25.57
C ALA A 226 -10.95 7.05 -25.53
N LEU A 227 -11.34 7.81 -24.50
CA LEU A 227 -12.65 8.44 -24.41
C LEU A 227 -12.88 9.47 -25.52
N ILE A 228 -11.92 10.34 -25.80
CA ILE A 228 -11.98 11.31 -26.88
C ILE A 228 -12.10 10.59 -28.23
N LYS A 229 -11.30 9.54 -28.43
CA LYS A 229 -11.39 8.73 -29.66
C LYS A 229 -12.76 8.05 -29.80
N ALA A 230 -13.28 7.46 -28.72
CA ALA A 230 -14.60 6.82 -28.69
C ALA A 230 -15.74 7.83 -28.95
N ASN A 231 -15.54 9.09 -28.50
CA ASN A 231 -16.45 10.21 -28.80
C ASN A 231 -16.27 10.79 -30.21
N LYS A 232 -15.64 10.05 -31.12
CA LYS A 232 -15.39 10.45 -32.53
C LYS A 232 -14.61 11.76 -32.68
N GLY A 233 -13.77 12.08 -31.70
CA GLY A 233 -12.98 13.30 -31.64
C GLY A 233 -13.76 14.55 -31.21
N ALA A 234 -15.06 14.43 -30.89
CA ALA A 234 -15.82 15.55 -30.32
C ALA A 234 -15.39 15.81 -28.87
N PRO A 235 -15.41 17.06 -28.39
CA PRO A 235 -15.12 17.39 -27.01
C PRO A 235 -16.05 16.67 -26.02
N LEU A 236 -15.51 16.23 -24.90
CA LEU A 236 -16.32 15.73 -23.79
C LEU A 236 -17.02 16.89 -23.08
N LYS A 237 -18.27 16.72 -22.70
CA LYS A 237 -19.07 17.69 -21.93
C LYS A 237 -18.92 17.51 -20.42
N GLY A 238 -18.51 16.33 -19.99
CA GLY A 238 -18.29 16.01 -18.58
C GLY A 238 -17.54 14.70 -18.39
N ILE A 239 -16.92 14.57 -17.22
CA ILE A 239 -16.21 13.37 -16.77
C ILE A 239 -16.67 12.97 -15.36
N ILE A 240 -16.84 11.66 -15.16
CA ILE A 240 -17.00 11.05 -13.85
C ILE A 240 -15.71 10.31 -13.53
N LEU A 241 -15.06 10.67 -12.42
CA LEU A 241 -13.97 9.91 -11.81
C LEU A 241 -14.53 9.09 -10.63
N ASP A 242 -14.57 7.78 -10.78
CA ASP A 242 -15.07 6.87 -9.75
C ASP A 242 -13.93 6.30 -8.93
N LEU A 243 -13.90 6.66 -7.64
CA LEU A 243 -12.95 6.21 -6.62
C LEU A 243 -13.64 5.34 -5.56
N ARG A 244 -14.87 4.91 -5.77
CA ARG A 244 -15.58 4.05 -4.82
C ARG A 244 -14.88 2.70 -4.70
N ASP A 245 -14.76 2.21 -3.46
CA ASP A 245 -14.09 0.95 -3.12
C ASP A 245 -12.61 0.89 -3.56
N ASP A 246 -11.97 2.05 -3.68
CA ASP A 246 -10.54 2.17 -3.96
C ASP A 246 -9.78 2.40 -2.64
N PRO A 247 -9.05 1.39 -2.12
CA PRO A 247 -8.35 1.49 -0.83
C PRO A 247 -7.14 2.43 -0.87
N GLY A 248 -6.85 3.05 -2.02
CA GLY A 248 -5.70 3.90 -2.22
C GLY A 248 -4.51 3.19 -2.85
N GLY A 249 -3.32 3.49 -2.38
CA GLY A 249 -2.05 2.95 -2.89
C GLY A 249 -0.92 3.98 -2.87
N LEU A 250 -0.21 4.13 -3.98
CA LEU A 250 0.97 4.98 -4.07
C LEU A 250 0.63 6.48 -3.98
N LEU A 251 1.35 7.20 -3.14
CA LEU A 251 1.19 8.65 -2.94
C LEU A 251 1.47 9.46 -4.21
N ASP A 252 2.56 9.15 -4.91
CA ASP A 252 2.90 9.75 -6.19
C ASP A 252 1.85 9.44 -7.27
N GLY A 253 1.21 8.27 -7.21
CA GLY A 253 0.04 7.95 -8.02
C GLY A 253 -1.13 8.91 -7.79
N ALA A 254 -1.43 9.24 -6.51
CA ALA A 254 -2.46 10.22 -6.16
C ALA A 254 -2.11 11.62 -6.66
N VAL A 255 -0.84 12.03 -6.49
CA VAL A 255 -0.36 13.34 -6.99
C VAL A 255 -0.49 13.42 -8.51
N GLY A 256 -0.06 12.39 -9.24
CA GLY A 256 -0.14 12.35 -10.70
C GLY A 256 -1.58 12.31 -11.23
N VAL A 257 -2.47 11.54 -10.58
CA VAL A 257 -3.91 11.55 -10.95
C VAL A 257 -4.53 12.92 -10.70
N SER A 258 -4.21 13.57 -9.57
CA SER A 258 -4.66 14.94 -9.30
C SER A 258 -4.10 15.93 -10.32
N ALA A 259 -2.82 15.79 -10.70
CA ALA A 259 -2.17 16.62 -11.71
C ALA A 259 -2.80 16.51 -13.10
N ALA A 260 -3.43 15.37 -13.44
CA ALA A 260 -4.17 15.23 -14.68
C ALA A 260 -5.35 16.21 -14.80
N PHE A 261 -5.91 16.65 -13.67
CA PHE A 261 -7.12 17.47 -13.62
C PHE A 261 -6.91 18.87 -13.04
N LEU A 262 -5.83 19.10 -12.30
CA LEU A 262 -5.51 20.40 -11.68
C LEU A 262 -4.58 21.23 -12.56
N PRO A 263 -4.56 22.58 -12.38
CA PRO A 263 -3.52 23.43 -12.96
C PRO A 263 -2.12 22.98 -12.49
N ALA A 264 -1.12 23.32 -13.31
CA ALA A 264 0.27 23.10 -12.91
C ALA A 264 0.57 23.81 -11.59
N ASP A 265 1.45 23.22 -10.76
CA ASP A 265 1.88 23.71 -9.46
C ASP A 265 0.78 23.86 -8.39
N ALA A 266 -0.46 23.43 -8.66
CA ALA A 266 -1.50 23.40 -7.63
C ALA A 266 -1.09 22.45 -6.48
N LYS A 267 -1.25 22.88 -5.23
CA LYS A 267 -1.00 22.04 -4.05
C LYS A 267 -1.97 20.84 -4.09
N VAL A 268 -1.46 19.64 -3.96
CA VAL A 268 -2.27 18.41 -3.92
C VAL A 268 -2.43 17.93 -2.49
N VAL A 269 -1.33 17.82 -1.77
CA VAL A 269 -1.30 17.29 -0.40
C VAL A 269 -0.08 17.81 0.33
N SER A 270 -0.18 17.98 1.64
CA SER A 270 0.97 18.17 2.52
C SER A 270 0.99 17.13 3.62
N THR A 271 2.16 16.95 4.25
CA THR A 271 2.34 16.01 5.36
C THR A 271 2.89 16.72 6.58
N LYS A 272 2.48 16.29 7.77
CA LYS A 272 3.10 16.69 9.03
C LYS A 272 3.53 15.46 9.80
N GLY A 273 4.80 15.44 10.21
CA GLY A 273 5.40 14.36 10.97
C GLY A 273 5.20 14.50 12.47
N ARG A 274 6.04 13.80 13.24
CA ARG A 274 6.05 13.84 14.71
C ARG A 274 6.16 15.30 15.19
N ASP A 275 5.43 15.65 16.25
CA ASP A 275 5.39 17.00 16.86
C ASP A 275 4.90 18.12 15.92
N GLY A 276 4.09 17.77 14.92
CA GLY A 276 3.52 18.73 13.97
C GLY A 276 4.55 19.36 13.02
N LYS A 277 5.77 18.83 12.96
CA LYS A 277 6.80 19.30 12.02
C LYS A 277 6.31 19.16 10.59
N GLU A 278 6.35 20.26 9.85
CA GLU A 278 6.02 20.26 8.43
C GLU A 278 6.93 19.28 7.67
N GLY A 279 6.30 18.45 6.88
CA GLY A 279 6.95 17.47 6.01
C GLY A 279 6.95 17.94 4.55
N MET A 280 6.54 17.05 3.66
CA MET A 280 6.49 17.32 2.23
C MET A 280 5.24 18.13 1.86
N VAL A 281 5.38 19.03 0.89
CA VAL A 281 4.28 19.65 0.16
C VAL A 281 4.37 19.17 -1.29
N LEU A 282 3.42 18.38 -1.72
CA LEU A 282 3.39 17.82 -3.06
C LEU A 282 2.38 18.55 -3.94
N LYS A 283 2.79 18.88 -5.16
CA LYS A 283 2.06 19.71 -6.10
C LYS A 283 1.81 18.98 -7.42
N ALA A 284 0.91 19.50 -8.23
CA ALA A 284 0.60 19.00 -9.58
C ALA A 284 1.73 19.35 -10.56
N ARG A 285 2.91 18.72 -10.39
CA ARG A 285 4.10 18.91 -11.24
C ARG A 285 4.88 17.60 -11.38
N PRO A 286 5.59 17.38 -12.48
CA PRO A 286 6.28 16.13 -12.80
C PRO A 286 7.22 15.66 -11.70
N GLU A 287 7.94 16.57 -11.03
CA GLU A 287 8.92 16.25 -9.99
C GLU A 287 8.28 15.57 -8.77
N ASP A 288 6.99 15.79 -8.53
CA ASP A 288 6.28 15.28 -7.36
C ASP A 288 5.53 13.96 -7.63
N TYR A 289 5.38 13.53 -8.92
CA TYR A 289 4.74 12.25 -9.26
C TYR A 289 5.55 11.31 -10.14
N ILE A 290 6.72 11.72 -10.65
CA ILE A 290 7.60 10.83 -11.39
C ILE A 290 8.64 10.24 -10.44
N ARG A 291 8.54 8.93 -10.15
CA ARG A 291 9.45 8.22 -9.23
C ARG A 291 10.80 7.88 -9.83
N THR A 292 10.85 7.63 -11.12
CA THR A 292 12.08 7.21 -11.83
C THR A 292 12.34 8.13 -13.00
N SER A 293 13.61 8.28 -13.36
CA SER A 293 14.00 9.06 -14.55
C SER A 293 13.31 8.46 -15.78
N GLY A 294 12.20 9.04 -16.20
CA GLY A 294 11.39 8.58 -17.31
C GLY A 294 10.63 9.73 -17.96
N ARG A 295 9.96 9.43 -19.08
CA ARG A 295 9.06 10.37 -19.69
C ARG A 295 7.86 10.62 -18.78
N ASP A 296 7.45 11.89 -18.67
CA ASP A 296 6.23 12.24 -17.95
C ASP A 296 5.02 11.50 -18.54
N PRO A 297 4.30 10.67 -17.75
CA PRO A 297 3.13 9.94 -18.20
C PRO A 297 1.97 10.85 -18.63
N LEU A 298 1.98 12.13 -18.25
CA LEU A 298 0.98 13.13 -18.60
C LEU A 298 1.46 14.12 -19.67
N ALA A 299 2.66 13.97 -20.24
CA ALA A 299 3.24 14.92 -21.20
C ALA A 299 2.34 15.22 -22.42
N ASP A 300 1.52 14.26 -22.82
CA ASP A 300 0.60 14.37 -23.95
C ASP A 300 -0.87 14.20 -23.54
N LEU A 301 -1.18 14.56 -22.27
CA LEU A 301 -2.55 14.57 -21.76
C LEU A 301 -3.37 15.64 -22.50
N PRO A 302 -4.59 15.30 -22.96
CA PRO A 302 -5.50 16.28 -23.56
C PRO A 302 -5.78 17.44 -22.60
N ALA A 303 -5.47 18.67 -23.03
CA ALA A 303 -5.55 19.86 -22.18
C ALA A 303 -6.97 20.13 -21.64
N GLU A 304 -7.99 19.72 -22.38
CA GLU A 304 -9.40 19.85 -22.00
C GLU A 304 -9.78 19.15 -20.70
N LEU A 305 -9.04 18.07 -20.30
CA LEU A 305 -9.29 17.39 -19.03
C LEU A 305 -9.18 18.32 -17.82
N LYS A 306 -8.39 19.37 -17.95
CA LYS A 306 -8.20 20.32 -16.84
C LYS A 306 -9.37 21.30 -16.66
N THR A 307 -10.29 21.37 -17.64
CA THR A 307 -11.35 22.40 -17.66
C THR A 307 -12.77 21.83 -17.79
N ILE A 308 -12.95 20.63 -18.35
CA ILE A 308 -14.29 20.05 -18.51
C ILE A 308 -14.96 19.82 -17.14
N PRO A 309 -16.29 19.99 -17.05
CA PRO A 309 -17.04 19.66 -15.83
C PRO A 309 -16.74 18.26 -15.31
N MET A 310 -16.57 18.12 -14.00
CA MET A 310 -16.12 16.87 -13.41
C MET A 310 -16.86 16.56 -12.11
N THR A 311 -17.20 15.30 -11.93
CA THR A 311 -17.72 14.73 -10.69
C THR A 311 -16.80 13.63 -10.21
N VAL A 312 -16.54 13.58 -8.89
CA VAL A 312 -15.80 12.49 -8.23
C VAL A 312 -16.76 11.69 -7.40
N LEU A 313 -16.78 10.37 -7.56
CA LEU A 313 -17.59 9.47 -6.75
C LEU A 313 -16.72 8.84 -5.66
N ILE A 314 -17.19 8.90 -4.42
CA ILE A 314 -16.55 8.29 -3.24
C ILE A 314 -17.57 7.51 -2.40
N ASN A 315 -17.05 6.60 -1.58
CA ASN A 315 -17.81 5.91 -0.53
C ASN A 315 -16.87 5.53 0.63
N SER A 316 -17.39 4.83 1.64
CA SER A 316 -16.62 4.35 2.80
C SER A 316 -15.46 3.39 2.43
N GLY A 317 -15.42 2.85 1.22
CA GLY A 317 -14.29 2.06 0.69
C GLY A 317 -13.22 2.91 -0.01
N SER A 318 -13.44 4.23 -0.17
CA SER A 318 -12.45 5.17 -0.70
C SER A 318 -11.50 5.59 0.42
N ALA A 319 -10.20 5.23 0.32
CA ALA A 319 -9.24 5.45 1.40
C ALA A 319 -7.90 6.00 0.91
N SER A 320 -7.16 6.71 1.78
CA SER A 320 -5.76 7.12 1.57
C SER A 320 -5.55 7.92 0.27
N ALA A 321 -4.87 7.36 -0.75
CA ALA A 321 -4.62 8.02 -2.04
C ALA A 321 -5.92 8.49 -2.73
N SER A 322 -7.02 7.74 -2.64
CA SER A 322 -8.33 8.15 -3.15
C SER A 322 -8.84 9.40 -2.45
N GLU A 323 -8.63 9.50 -1.13
CA GLU A 323 -9.02 10.66 -0.33
C GLU A 323 -8.16 11.88 -0.63
N ILE A 324 -6.86 11.67 -0.93
CA ILE A 324 -5.97 12.74 -1.39
C ILE A 324 -6.49 13.33 -2.70
N VAL A 325 -6.85 12.48 -3.68
CA VAL A 325 -7.39 12.95 -4.98
C VAL A 325 -8.73 13.66 -4.78
N ALA A 326 -9.67 13.04 -4.07
CA ALA A 326 -10.99 13.63 -3.82
C ALA A 326 -10.87 14.97 -3.08
N GLY A 327 -10.08 15.02 -2.01
CA GLY A 327 -9.85 16.22 -1.21
C GLY A 327 -9.16 17.33 -1.99
N ALA A 328 -8.17 16.99 -2.82
CA ALA A 328 -7.48 17.97 -3.66
C ALA A 328 -8.44 18.58 -4.71
N LEU A 329 -9.21 17.76 -5.40
CA LEU A 329 -10.17 18.23 -6.42
C LEU A 329 -11.31 19.01 -5.80
N GLN A 330 -11.78 18.65 -4.60
CA GLN A 330 -12.79 19.38 -3.84
C GLN A 330 -12.29 20.75 -3.38
N ASP A 331 -11.12 20.81 -2.74
CA ASP A 331 -10.55 22.03 -2.19
C ASP A 331 -10.26 23.07 -3.27
N HIS A 332 -9.80 22.62 -4.44
CA HIS A 332 -9.61 23.48 -5.61
C HIS A 332 -10.91 23.78 -6.36
N LYS A 333 -12.07 23.29 -5.89
CA LYS A 333 -13.37 23.44 -6.57
C LYS A 333 -13.32 22.96 -8.03
N ARG A 334 -12.44 21.97 -8.29
CA ARG A 334 -12.27 21.40 -9.63
C ARG A 334 -13.37 20.40 -9.97
N ALA A 335 -13.88 19.71 -8.96
CA ALA A 335 -14.93 18.71 -9.13
C ALA A 335 -15.96 18.83 -7.98
N VAL A 336 -17.17 18.37 -8.25
CA VAL A 336 -18.18 18.10 -7.22
C VAL A 336 -17.97 16.67 -6.74
N VAL A 337 -17.78 16.49 -5.44
CA VAL A 337 -17.64 15.18 -4.81
C VAL A 337 -19.00 14.65 -4.40
N VAL A 338 -19.36 13.46 -4.86
CA VAL A 338 -20.68 12.85 -4.69
C VAL A 338 -20.55 11.45 -4.09
N GLY A 339 -21.46 11.05 -3.22
CA GLY A 339 -21.52 9.71 -2.62
C GLY A 339 -21.69 9.74 -1.12
N THR A 340 -21.01 8.86 -0.40
CA THR A 340 -20.96 8.86 1.06
C THR A 340 -19.56 9.25 1.55
N GLN A 341 -19.45 9.62 2.81
CA GLN A 341 -18.18 10.00 3.44
C GLN A 341 -17.15 8.87 3.27
N SER A 342 -15.90 9.24 2.95
CA SER A 342 -14.82 8.28 2.73
C SER A 342 -14.31 7.66 4.04
N PHE A 343 -13.36 6.73 3.95
CA PHE A 343 -12.89 5.91 5.06
C PHE A 343 -12.22 6.71 6.19
N GLY A 344 -11.38 7.69 5.86
CA GLY A 344 -10.67 8.52 6.83
C GLY A 344 -9.22 8.11 7.12
N LYS A 345 -8.55 7.42 6.19
CA LYS A 345 -7.14 7.05 6.34
C LYS A 345 -6.23 8.20 5.95
N GLY A 346 -5.89 9.06 6.92
CA GLY A 346 -4.98 10.19 6.74
C GLY A 346 -3.54 9.92 7.15
N SER A 347 -3.16 8.70 7.46
CA SER A 347 -1.81 8.32 7.91
C SER A 347 -0.88 7.97 6.74
N VAL A 348 0.38 8.43 6.84
CA VAL A 348 1.48 8.16 5.89
C VAL A 348 2.29 6.98 6.39
N GLN A 349 2.35 5.90 5.62
CA GLN A 349 3.23 4.78 5.92
C GLN A 349 4.55 4.90 5.15
N THR A 350 5.65 4.89 5.89
CA THR A 350 6.99 4.76 5.33
C THR A 350 7.43 3.30 5.39
N LEU A 351 7.95 2.83 4.27
CA LEU A 351 8.48 1.48 4.16
C LEU A 351 9.98 1.49 4.39
N ILE A 352 10.44 0.80 5.41
CA ILE A 352 11.83 0.73 5.85
C ILE A 352 12.35 -0.70 5.62
N PRO A 353 13.12 -0.94 4.54
CA PRO A 353 13.73 -2.25 4.32
C PRO A 353 14.76 -2.59 5.39
N LEU A 354 14.77 -3.85 5.83
CA LEU A 354 15.75 -4.37 6.78
C LEU A 354 16.81 -5.24 6.06
N SER A 355 17.96 -5.37 6.68
CA SER A 355 19.13 -6.07 6.12
C SER A 355 18.89 -7.56 5.83
N ASN A 356 17.93 -8.16 6.54
CA ASN A 356 17.53 -9.56 6.36
C ASN A 356 16.54 -9.79 5.22
N GLY A 357 16.13 -8.73 4.48
CA GLY A 357 15.17 -8.81 3.38
C GLY A 357 13.70 -8.72 3.78
N SER A 358 13.40 -8.52 5.08
CA SER A 358 12.10 -8.09 5.59
C SER A 358 11.97 -6.57 5.53
N ALA A 359 10.84 -6.01 5.98
CA ALA A 359 10.64 -4.56 6.07
C ALA A 359 9.72 -4.20 7.25
N VAL A 360 9.84 -2.96 7.70
CA VAL A 360 8.85 -2.35 8.61
C VAL A 360 8.09 -1.30 7.82
N LYS A 361 6.77 -1.42 7.79
CA LYS A 361 5.85 -0.39 7.34
C LYS A 361 5.43 0.38 8.58
N LEU A 362 5.75 1.67 8.66
CA LEU A 362 5.60 2.47 9.86
C LEU A 362 4.86 3.77 9.57
N THR A 363 3.89 4.13 10.37
CA THR A 363 3.25 5.43 10.32
C THR A 363 4.22 6.52 10.77
N THR A 364 4.55 7.45 9.89
CA THR A 364 5.57 8.49 10.12
C THR A 364 5.05 9.92 10.02
N ALA A 365 3.86 10.12 9.42
CA ALA A 365 3.25 11.43 9.25
C ALA A 365 1.74 11.30 9.01
N LEU A 366 1.05 12.44 8.98
CA LEU A 366 -0.36 12.54 8.58
C LEU A 366 -0.50 13.42 7.34
N TYR A 367 -1.54 13.14 6.52
CA TYR A 367 -1.90 13.90 5.33
C TYR A 367 -2.83 15.05 5.64
N TYR A 368 -2.64 16.15 4.88
CA TYR A 368 -3.50 17.32 4.89
C TYR A 368 -3.86 17.74 3.46
N THR A 369 -5.12 18.07 3.24
CA THR A 369 -5.61 18.56 1.95
C THR A 369 -5.01 19.93 1.60
N PRO A 370 -5.22 20.47 0.38
CA PRO A 370 -4.77 21.81 0.04
C PRO A 370 -5.20 22.93 1.02
N ASN A 371 -6.40 22.81 1.60
CA ASN A 371 -6.93 23.74 2.60
C ASN A 371 -6.54 23.36 4.04
N ASP A 372 -5.50 22.53 4.23
CA ASP A 372 -4.97 22.09 5.52
C ASP A 372 -5.97 21.33 6.42
N ARG A 373 -7.01 20.71 5.82
CA ARG A 373 -7.90 19.78 6.52
C ARG A 373 -7.17 18.46 6.77
N SER A 374 -7.29 17.89 7.97
CA SER A 374 -6.80 16.56 8.26
C SER A 374 -7.80 15.51 7.72
N ILE A 375 -7.30 14.51 7.01
CA ILE A 375 -8.10 13.37 6.53
C ILE A 375 -8.27 12.32 7.65
N GLN A 376 -7.32 12.26 8.60
CA GLN A 376 -7.25 11.21 9.62
C GLN A 376 -8.52 11.13 10.46
N ALA A 377 -9.10 9.93 10.56
CA ALA A 377 -10.34 9.58 11.27
C ALA A 377 -11.60 10.34 10.81
N GLN A 378 -11.50 11.28 9.88
CA GLN A 378 -12.62 12.05 9.34
C GLN A 378 -12.95 11.71 7.89
N GLY A 379 -11.94 11.49 7.04
CA GLY A 379 -12.14 11.30 5.61
C GLY A 379 -12.56 12.57 4.88
N ILE A 380 -13.09 12.37 3.67
CA ILE A 380 -13.65 13.42 2.81
C ILE A 380 -15.16 13.32 2.87
N VAL A 381 -15.80 14.41 3.31
CA VAL A 381 -17.26 14.57 3.27
C VAL A 381 -17.65 15.00 1.85
N PRO A 382 -18.57 14.30 1.17
CA PRO A 382 -19.00 14.68 -0.17
C PRO A 382 -19.75 16.00 -0.19
N ASP A 383 -19.70 16.73 -1.30
CA ASP A 383 -20.50 17.95 -1.50
C ASP A 383 -21.98 17.61 -1.69
N VAL A 384 -22.25 16.42 -2.26
CA VAL A 384 -23.61 15.89 -2.45
C VAL A 384 -23.65 14.48 -1.88
N GLU A 385 -24.41 14.31 -0.80
CA GLU A 385 -24.58 12.99 -0.17
C GLU A 385 -25.57 12.15 -0.99
N VAL A 386 -25.14 10.94 -1.36
CA VAL A 386 -25.98 9.93 -2.01
C VAL A 386 -25.72 8.60 -1.31
N LYS A 387 -26.71 8.13 -0.54
CA LYS A 387 -26.59 6.87 0.21
C LYS A 387 -26.73 5.66 -0.71
N ASP A 388 -25.83 4.70 -0.55
CA ASP A 388 -25.95 3.39 -1.18
C ASP A 388 -26.92 2.53 -0.34
N LYS A 389 -28.09 2.24 -0.91
CA LYS A 389 -29.15 1.48 -0.22
C LYS A 389 -28.78 0.01 0.02
N ASP A 390 -27.85 -0.51 -0.74
CA ASP A 390 -27.46 -1.93 -0.70
C ASP A 390 -26.28 -2.18 0.24
N ARG A 391 -25.69 -1.13 0.81
CA ARG A 391 -24.53 -1.23 1.71
C ARG A 391 -24.99 -1.23 3.17
N ALA A 392 -25.05 -2.42 3.76
CA ALA A 392 -25.55 -2.64 5.13
C ALA A 392 -24.57 -2.22 6.23
N PHE A 393 -23.25 -2.11 5.94
CA PHE A 393 -22.22 -1.78 6.92
C PHE A 393 -21.14 -0.89 6.32
N GLU A 394 -20.82 0.20 7.00
CA GLU A 394 -19.73 1.11 6.66
C GLU A 394 -18.69 1.06 7.79
N SER A 395 -17.49 0.53 7.50
CA SER A 395 -16.35 0.61 8.40
C SER A 395 -15.51 1.83 8.05
N ARG A 396 -15.04 2.54 9.06
CA ARG A 396 -14.20 3.73 8.94
C ARG A 396 -12.92 3.58 9.76
N GLU A 397 -11.95 4.45 9.52
CA GLU A 397 -10.72 4.54 10.29
C GLU A 397 -10.99 4.72 11.79
N ALA A 398 -11.94 5.57 12.13
CA ALA A 398 -12.35 5.83 13.52
C ALA A 398 -12.90 4.59 14.26
N ASP A 399 -13.35 3.57 13.53
CA ASP A 399 -13.87 2.32 14.11
C ASP A 399 -12.75 1.30 14.42
N LEU A 400 -11.52 1.55 13.94
CA LEU A 400 -10.40 0.63 14.15
C LEU A 400 -9.81 0.81 15.55
N ALA A 401 -9.62 -0.30 16.25
CA ALA A 401 -8.94 -0.29 17.54
C ALA A 401 -7.49 0.23 17.39
N GLY A 402 -7.10 1.19 18.21
CA GLY A 402 -5.75 1.78 18.17
C GLY A 402 -5.52 2.77 17.03
N HIS A 403 -6.56 3.24 16.34
CA HIS A 403 -6.41 4.27 15.33
C HIS A 403 -5.83 5.58 15.90
N ILE A 404 -5.11 6.30 15.06
CA ILE A 404 -4.59 7.63 15.42
C ILE A 404 -5.73 8.63 15.29
N GLY A 405 -6.01 9.39 16.36
CA GLY A 405 -7.05 10.43 16.37
C GLY A 405 -6.74 11.59 15.42
N ASN A 406 -7.76 12.42 15.13
CA ASN A 406 -7.58 13.60 14.31
C ASN A 406 -6.80 14.70 15.07
N PRO A 407 -5.65 15.18 14.57
CA PRO A 407 -4.81 16.15 15.27
C PRO A 407 -5.40 17.57 15.33
N LEU A 408 -6.42 17.88 14.52
CA LEU A 408 -7.08 19.18 14.50
C LEU A 408 -8.28 19.24 15.46
N GLY A 409 -8.59 18.13 16.15
CA GLY A 409 -9.80 17.99 16.94
C GLY A 409 -11.04 17.96 16.06
N GLY A 410 -11.74 16.89 16.06
CA GLY A 410 -13.10 16.69 15.55
C GLY A 410 -13.70 15.73 16.53
N GLU A 411 -14.98 15.84 16.84
CA GLU A 411 -15.65 14.82 17.62
C GLU A 411 -15.42 13.49 16.90
N ASP A 412 -14.71 12.54 17.53
CA ASP A 412 -14.75 11.15 17.16
C ASP A 412 -16.23 10.73 17.25
N VAL A 413 -16.87 10.60 16.10
CA VAL A 413 -18.32 10.42 15.98
C VAL A 413 -18.80 9.11 16.62
N ASN A 414 -17.92 8.36 17.30
CA ASN A 414 -18.26 7.09 17.93
C ASN A 414 -17.50 6.78 19.25
N SER A 415 -17.28 7.74 20.14
CA SER A 415 -16.85 7.40 21.52
C SER A 415 -18.03 6.91 22.43
N SER A 416 -19.20 6.58 21.88
CA SER A 416 -20.38 6.20 22.65
C SER A 416 -20.88 4.77 22.44
N ASN A 417 -19.99 3.82 22.12
CA ASN A 417 -20.26 2.39 22.30
C ASN A 417 -19.31 1.78 23.35
N GLU A 418 -19.39 2.29 24.58
CA GLU A 418 -19.13 1.43 25.73
C GLU A 418 -20.13 0.29 25.70
N ILE A 419 -19.64 -0.90 25.36
CA ILE A 419 -20.38 -2.14 25.58
C ILE A 419 -20.57 -2.21 27.09
N SER A 420 -21.73 -1.83 27.58
CA SER A 420 -22.16 -2.12 28.93
C SER A 420 -22.19 -3.64 29.08
N THR A 421 -21.17 -4.19 29.74
CA THR A 421 -21.22 -5.55 30.26
C THR A 421 -22.46 -5.65 31.15
N PRO A 422 -23.33 -6.65 30.96
CA PRO A 422 -24.42 -6.87 31.90
C PRO A 422 -23.82 -7.20 33.28
N ASP A 423 -24.20 -6.45 34.29
CA ASP A 423 -23.91 -6.76 35.68
C ASP A 423 -24.37 -8.18 35.99
N SER A 424 -23.43 -9.03 36.34
CA SER A 424 -23.70 -10.34 36.89
C SER A 424 -24.04 -10.16 38.38
N ASN A 425 -25.30 -9.85 38.67
CA ASN A 425 -25.93 -10.04 39.99
C ASN A 425 -27.43 -10.18 39.79
N GLU A 426 -27.86 -11.43 39.65
CA GLU A 426 -28.98 -12.05 40.36
C GLU A 426 -28.98 -13.57 40.08
#